data_fe8ca0fd795f913817d5ff16c37b9408
#
_entry.id   fe8ca0fd795f913817d5ff16c37b9408
#
_cell.length_a   1.000
_cell.length_b   1.000
_cell.length_c   1.000
_cell.angle_alpha   90.00
_cell.angle_beta   90.00
_cell.angle_gamma   90.00
#
_symmetry.space_group_name_H-M   'P 1'
#
loop_
_entity.id
_entity.type
_entity.pdbx_description
1 polymer ?
#
loop_
_entity_poly.entity_id
_entity_poly.type
_entity_poly.pdbx_seq_one_letter_code
_entity_poly.pdbx_strand_id
1 'polypeptide(L)'
;MSPNQNCFFIVEFVPDGKGVPHFFDKDWIPDLPDYSFYDFPPCGDKFSSHYSLKAKTSNLSGDYFIEDDLASMDMCVLCDKLNVKFIRIPVEVELYRGRTPNKKYFLFFLKSYLSILDEERSIYSKSTDLKNENFNVSGEDERFFYDSIELFKVKDSVSENLFFCNELMLPVCSAVFKEECERLGLEGVGFKPLDDNYKYSAWDDLDLS
;
A
#
# COMPACT_ATOMS: atom_id res chain seq x y z
N MET A 1 32.01 0.07 10.12
CA MET A 1 30.97 -0.40 9.16
C MET A 1 29.66 0.04 9.74
N SER A 2 29.03 1.07 9.17
CA SER A 2 27.72 1.53 9.61
C SER A 2 26.70 0.48 9.19
N PRO A 3 25.91 -0.11 10.10
CA PRO A 3 24.78 -0.94 9.75
C PRO A 3 23.61 0.02 9.52
N ASN A 4 23.12 0.05 8.36
CA ASN A 4 21.85 0.58 7.84
C ASN A 4 22.08 1.45 6.62
N GLN A 5 22.56 0.82 5.54
CA GLN A 5 22.08 1.26 4.22
C GLN A 5 20.56 1.11 4.28
N ASN A 6 19.85 2.16 3.90
CA ASN A 6 18.39 2.22 3.86
C ASN A 6 17.85 1.06 3.02
N CYS A 7 17.55 -0.07 3.66
CA CYS A 7 16.92 -1.21 3.02
C CYS A 7 15.41 -0.93 2.98
N PHE A 8 14.83 -1.01 1.80
CA PHE A 8 13.40 -0.85 1.58
C PHE A 8 12.79 -2.16 1.10
N PHE A 9 11.49 -2.30 1.35
CA PHE A 9 10.73 -3.49 1.00
C PHE A 9 9.38 -3.06 0.41
N ILE A 10 8.96 -3.73 -0.65
CA ILE A 10 7.58 -3.66 -1.12
C ILE A 10 6.72 -4.36 -0.10
N VAL A 11 5.62 -3.73 0.27
CA VAL A 11 4.62 -4.33 1.15
C VAL A 11 3.62 -5.08 0.31
N GLU A 12 3.47 -6.38 0.58
CA GLU A 12 2.58 -7.28 -0.15
C GLU A 12 1.46 -7.77 0.75
N PHE A 13 0.29 -8.01 0.16
CA PHE A 13 -0.78 -8.71 0.84
C PHE A 13 -0.53 -10.22 0.80
N VAL A 14 -0.53 -10.87 1.98
CA VAL A 14 -0.28 -12.31 2.10
C VAL A 14 -1.49 -12.98 2.74
N PRO A 15 -2.42 -13.51 1.92
CA PRO A 15 -3.58 -14.22 2.44
C PRO A 15 -3.22 -15.60 3.02
N ASP A 16 -3.96 -16.03 4.05
CA ASP A 16 -3.81 -17.34 4.70
C ASP A 16 -5.01 -18.27 4.49
N GLY A 17 -6.05 -17.76 3.84
CA GLY A 17 -7.28 -18.48 3.58
C GLY A 17 -8.15 -18.76 4.84
N LYS A 18 -7.77 -18.23 6.01
CA LYS A 18 -8.47 -18.42 7.29
C LYS A 18 -9.05 -17.11 7.82
N GLY A 19 -8.19 -16.23 8.33
CA GLY A 19 -8.53 -14.91 8.84
C GLY A 19 -8.09 -13.79 7.93
N VAL A 20 -7.23 -14.11 6.96
CA VAL A 20 -6.77 -13.23 5.88
C VAL A 20 -7.23 -13.85 4.56
N PRO A 21 -8.49 -13.68 4.16
CA PRO A 21 -9.01 -14.24 2.91
C PRO A 21 -8.37 -13.55 1.71
N HIS A 22 -8.17 -14.27 0.61
CA HIS A 22 -7.73 -13.69 -0.68
C HIS A 22 -8.71 -12.65 -1.20
N PHE A 23 -9.97 -12.94 -1.04
CA PHE A 23 -11.08 -12.11 -1.46
C PHE A 23 -12.27 -12.38 -0.56
N PHE A 24 -13.07 -11.37 -0.30
CA PHE A 24 -14.38 -11.52 0.34
C PHE A 24 -15.38 -10.51 -0.24
N ASP A 25 -16.59 -11.00 -0.49
CA ASP A 25 -17.70 -10.13 -0.85
C ASP A 25 -18.00 -9.16 0.29
N LYS A 26 -18.19 -7.90 -0.05
CA LYS A 26 -18.41 -6.85 0.93
C LYS A 26 -19.37 -5.79 0.41
N ASP A 27 -20.15 -5.23 1.33
CA ASP A 27 -21.03 -4.10 1.07
C ASP A 27 -20.64 -2.96 2.01
N TRP A 28 -20.35 -1.79 1.47
CA TRP A 28 -20.05 -0.58 2.23
C TRP A 28 -21.31 0.23 2.49
N ILE A 29 -21.44 0.80 3.70
CA ILE A 29 -22.56 1.65 4.11
C ILE A 29 -22.01 2.87 4.87
N PRO A 30 -22.16 4.09 4.32
CA PRO A 30 -22.59 4.39 2.96
C PRO A 30 -21.61 3.84 1.92
N ASP A 31 -21.99 3.87 0.64
CA ASP A 31 -21.07 3.53 -0.45
C ASP A 31 -19.82 4.41 -0.38
N LEU A 32 -18.67 3.84 -0.73
CA LEU A 32 -17.43 4.60 -0.84
C LEU A 32 -17.54 5.61 -2.00
N PRO A 33 -16.99 6.82 -1.85
CA PRO A 33 -16.90 7.74 -2.98
C PRO A 33 -15.97 7.18 -4.06
N ASP A 34 -16.12 7.63 -5.30
CA ASP A 34 -15.12 7.37 -6.33
C ASP A 34 -13.80 8.02 -5.95
N TYR A 35 -12.77 7.23 -5.87
CA TYR A 35 -11.40 7.66 -5.64
C TYR A 35 -10.43 6.69 -6.32
N SER A 36 -9.28 7.21 -6.68
CA SER A 36 -8.16 6.41 -7.15
C SER A 36 -6.96 6.69 -6.25
N PHE A 37 -6.47 5.68 -5.56
CA PHE A 37 -5.27 5.81 -4.75
C PHE A 37 -3.99 5.82 -5.61
N TYR A 38 -4.10 5.47 -6.89
CA TYR A 38 -2.96 5.54 -7.82
C TYR A 38 -2.61 6.98 -8.20
N ASP A 39 -3.58 7.88 -8.21
CA ASP A 39 -3.36 9.24 -8.69
C ASP A 39 -2.79 10.15 -7.61
N PHE A 40 -3.44 10.16 -6.43
CA PHE A 40 -3.06 11.00 -5.28
C PHE A 40 -3.58 10.40 -3.98
N PRO A 41 -3.02 10.81 -2.83
CA PRO A 41 -3.65 10.46 -1.56
C PRO A 41 -5.11 10.92 -1.57
N PRO A 42 -6.06 10.04 -1.25
CA PRO A 42 -7.46 10.40 -1.22
C PRO A 42 -7.71 11.61 -0.32
N CYS A 43 -8.53 12.56 -0.77
CA CYS A 43 -8.93 13.71 0.04
C CYS A 43 -9.91 13.23 1.12
N GLY A 44 -9.51 13.33 2.38
CA GLY A 44 -10.33 12.90 3.52
C GLY A 44 -11.73 13.53 3.55
N ASP A 45 -11.89 14.74 3.03
CA ASP A 45 -13.17 15.47 3.04
C ASP A 45 -14.25 14.84 2.12
N LYS A 46 -13.85 13.95 1.21
CA LYS A 46 -14.80 13.21 0.37
C LYS A 46 -15.43 12.02 1.07
N PHE A 47 -14.87 11.58 2.20
CA PHE A 47 -15.31 10.40 2.91
C PHE A 47 -16.26 10.76 4.07
N SER A 48 -17.16 9.83 4.38
CA SER A 48 -17.96 9.91 5.61
C SER A 48 -17.07 9.78 6.84
N SER A 49 -17.52 10.31 7.99
CA SER A 49 -16.78 10.24 9.25
C SER A 49 -16.63 8.81 9.79
N HIS A 50 -17.44 7.86 9.32
CA HIS A 50 -17.38 6.44 9.61
C HIS A 50 -18.11 5.64 8.54
N TYR A 51 -17.80 4.35 8.47
CA TYR A 51 -18.44 3.39 7.58
C TYR A 51 -18.84 2.12 8.33
N SER A 52 -19.83 1.41 7.79
CA SER A 52 -20.09 0.02 8.13
C SER A 52 -19.71 -0.86 6.94
N LEU A 53 -19.06 -1.97 7.21
CA LEU A 53 -18.64 -2.97 6.23
C LEU A 53 -19.33 -4.29 6.54
N LYS A 54 -20.22 -4.75 5.66
CA LYS A 54 -20.80 -6.10 5.73
C LYS A 54 -19.97 -7.05 4.90
N ALA A 55 -19.18 -7.88 5.56
CA ALA A 55 -18.28 -8.84 4.93
C ALA A 55 -18.87 -10.25 4.95
N LYS A 56 -19.00 -10.89 3.78
CA LYS A 56 -19.52 -12.26 3.65
C LYS A 56 -18.46 -13.32 3.97
N THR A 57 -17.61 -13.05 4.95
CA THR A 57 -16.63 -13.99 5.49
C THR A 57 -16.94 -14.34 6.94
N SER A 58 -16.47 -15.50 7.36
CA SER A 58 -16.71 -15.97 8.74
C SER A 58 -15.68 -15.46 9.74
N ASN A 59 -14.54 -15.00 9.29
CA ASN A 59 -13.45 -14.46 10.10
C ASN A 59 -12.69 -13.41 9.33
N LEU A 60 -12.20 -12.39 10.06
CA LEU A 60 -11.33 -11.35 9.55
C LEU A 60 -10.32 -11.01 10.66
N SER A 61 -9.05 -11.37 10.46
CA SER A 61 -7.97 -11.15 11.44
C SER A 61 -6.73 -10.49 10.86
N GLY A 62 -6.66 -10.31 9.53
CA GLY A 62 -5.56 -9.59 8.87
C GLY A 62 -5.40 -8.16 9.39
N ASP A 63 -4.18 -7.64 9.30
CA ASP A 63 -3.87 -6.30 9.79
C ASP A 63 -3.80 -5.26 8.68
N TYR A 64 -3.55 -5.67 7.43
CA TYR A 64 -3.53 -4.76 6.29
C TYR A 64 -4.04 -5.44 5.02
N PHE A 65 -5.19 -5.01 4.55
CA PHE A 65 -5.81 -5.43 3.30
C PHE A 65 -5.59 -4.30 2.28
N ILE A 66 -4.48 -4.36 1.56
CA ILE A 66 -4.00 -3.28 0.68
C ILE A 66 -5.04 -2.94 -0.40
N GLU A 67 -5.60 -3.97 -1.06
CA GLU A 67 -6.58 -3.79 -2.15
C GLU A 67 -7.94 -3.26 -1.66
N ASP A 68 -8.21 -3.40 -0.37
CA ASP A 68 -9.47 -2.99 0.26
C ASP A 68 -9.33 -1.68 1.05
N ASP A 69 -8.13 -1.08 1.06
CA ASP A 69 -7.80 0.09 1.88
C ASP A 69 -8.19 -0.07 3.35
N LEU A 70 -8.09 -1.30 3.88
CA LEU A 70 -8.55 -1.63 5.23
C LEU A 70 -7.37 -2.03 6.11
N ALA A 71 -7.23 -1.38 7.27
CA ALA A 71 -6.20 -1.71 8.24
C ALA A 71 -6.78 -1.89 9.65
N SER A 72 -6.13 -2.75 10.44
CA SER A 72 -6.47 -2.95 11.84
C SER A 72 -6.02 -1.77 12.71
N MET A 73 -6.53 -1.70 13.94
CA MET A 73 -6.03 -0.77 14.95
C MET A 73 -4.54 -0.98 15.23
N ASP A 74 -4.07 -2.24 15.26
CA ASP A 74 -2.67 -2.54 15.56
C ASP A 74 -1.74 -1.99 14.49
N MET A 75 -2.13 -2.10 13.21
CA MET A 75 -1.44 -1.46 12.09
C MET A 75 -1.44 0.06 12.21
N CYS A 76 -2.57 0.67 12.55
CA CYS A 76 -2.66 2.12 12.75
C CYS A 76 -1.76 2.59 13.89
N VAL A 77 -1.71 1.86 15.01
CA VAL A 77 -0.84 2.17 16.16
C VAL A 77 0.63 2.08 15.79
N LEU A 78 1.02 1.08 15.00
CA LEU A 78 2.37 0.99 14.47
C LEU A 78 2.73 2.19 13.59
N CYS A 79 1.82 2.57 12.69
CA CYS A 79 2.00 3.73 11.82
C CYS A 79 2.15 5.03 12.63
N ASP A 80 1.32 5.24 13.66
CA ASP A 80 1.43 6.40 14.57
C ASP A 80 2.79 6.40 15.28
N LYS A 81 3.26 5.24 15.80
CA LYS A 81 4.55 5.09 16.48
C LYS A 81 5.73 5.44 15.57
N LEU A 82 5.65 5.10 14.29
CA LEU A 82 6.72 5.32 13.32
C LEU A 82 6.54 6.62 12.52
N ASN A 83 5.61 7.50 12.93
CA ASN A 83 5.32 8.78 12.29
C ASN A 83 4.96 8.66 10.81
N VAL A 84 4.31 7.56 10.40
CA VAL A 84 3.77 7.40 9.06
C VAL A 84 2.64 8.41 8.86
N LYS A 85 2.61 9.04 7.69
CA LYS A 85 1.53 9.97 7.33
C LYS A 85 0.40 9.21 6.66
N PHE A 86 -0.77 9.15 7.30
CA PHE A 86 -1.94 8.45 6.78
C PHE A 86 -3.25 9.10 7.21
N ILE A 87 -4.34 8.70 6.55
CA ILE A 87 -5.71 8.98 6.96
C ILE A 87 -6.28 7.68 7.49
N ARG A 88 -7.05 7.75 8.58
CA ARG A 88 -7.86 6.64 9.07
C ARG A 88 -9.28 7.07 9.33
N ILE A 89 -10.24 6.25 8.91
CA ILE A 89 -11.66 6.48 9.11
C ILE A 89 -12.25 5.22 9.76
N PRO A 90 -12.96 5.31 10.89
CA PRO A 90 -13.49 4.14 11.58
C PRO A 90 -14.42 3.32 10.69
N VAL A 91 -14.27 1.98 10.77
CA VAL A 91 -15.12 1.02 10.06
C VAL A 91 -15.70 0.03 11.07
N GLU A 92 -17.03 -0.04 11.13
CA GLU A 92 -17.74 -1.08 11.88
C GLU A 92 -17.92 -2.30 10.96
N VAL A 93 -17.24 -3.40 11.29
CA VAL A 93 -17.27 -4.60 10.47
C VAL A 93 -18.28 -5.61 11.03
N GLU A 94 -19.24 -6.00 10.18
CA GLU A 94 -20.17 -7.09 10.42
C GLU A 94 -19.79 -8.29 9.53
N LEU A 95 -19.44 -9.40 10.15
CA LEU A 95 -19.12 -10.66 9.48
C LEU A 95 -20.39 -11.47 9.21
N TYR A 96 -20.23 -12.58 8.47
CA TYR A 96 -21.31 -13.51 8.18
C TYR A 96 -22.10 -13.91 9.44
N ARG A 97 -23.44 -13.84 9.35
CA ARG A 97 -24.41 -14.07 10.44
C ARG A 97 -24.34 -13.06 11.59
N GLY A 98 -23.99 -11.79 11.31
CA GLY A 98 -24.00 -10.73 12.29
C GLY A 98 -22.89 -10.83 13.34
N ARG A 99 -21.81 -11.58 13.08
CA ARG A 99 -20.65 -11.65 13.97
C ARG A 99 -19.76 -10.41 13.79
N THR A 100 -19.02 -10.09 14.81
CA THR A 100 -18.01 -9.03 14.76
C THR A 100 -16.59 -9.63 14.79
N PRO A 101 -15.61 -9.05 14.10
CA PRO A 101 -14.23 -9.48 14.22
C PRO A 101 -13.65 -9.12 15.60
N ASN A 102 -12.56 -9.77 15.98
CA ASN A 102 -11.86 -9.47 17.23
C ASN A 102 -11.05 -8.16 17.16
N LYS A 103 -10.68 -7.73 15.95
CA LYS A 103 -9.92 -6.51 15.69
C LYS A 103 -10.87 -5.38 15.29
N LYS A 104 -10.48 -4.14 15.61
CA LYS A 104 -11.11 -2.93 15.08
C LYS A 104 -10.45 -2.55 13.78
N TYR A 105 -11.24 -2.09 12.81
CA TYR A 105 -10.77 -1.75 11.48
C TYR A 105 -11.03 -0.29 11.11
N PHE A 106 -10.24 0.18 10.17
CA PHE A 106 -10.30 1.53 9.63
C PHE A 106 -10.08 1.48 8.12
N LEU A 107 -10.76 2.35 7.36
CA LEU A 107 -10.23 2.74 6.06
C LEU A 107 -8.88 3.42 6.30
N PHE A 108 -7.89 3.05 5.52
CA PHE A 108 -6.51 3.44 5.72
C PHE A 108 -5.88 3.89 4.41
N PHE A 109 -5.51 5.16 4.33
CA PHE A 109 -4.90 5.73 3.13
C PHE A 109 -3.57 6.38 3.47
N LEU A 110 -2.51 5.97 2.78
CA LEU A 110 -1.22 6.63 2.86
C LEU A 110 -1.32 8.06 2.30
N LYS A 111 -0.62 9.00 2.94
CA LYS A 111 -0.55 10.40 2.50
C LYS A 111 0.78 10.77 1.86
N SER A 112 1.82 9.98 2.09
CA SER A 112 3.14 10.19 1.48
C SER A 112 3.22 9.39 0.19
N TYR A 113 3.34 10.09 -0.92
CA TYR A 113 3.56 9.54 -2.26
C TYR A 113 4.92 10.01 -2.72
N LEU A 114 5.86 9.11 -2.92
CA LEU A 114 7.26 9.44 -3.12
C LEU A 114 7.80 8.82 -4.41
N SER A 115 8.57 9.61 -5.13
CA SER A 115 9.43 9.13 -6.23
C SER A 115 10.81 8.85 -5.67
N ILE A 116 11.11 7.57 -5.48
CA ILE A 116 12.29 7.10 -4.75
C ILE A 116 13.40 6.55 -5.63
N LEU A 117 13.14 6.32 -6.93
CA LEU A 117 14.13 5.82 -7.87
C LEU A 117 15.24 6.85 -8.07
N ASP A 118 16.48 6.46 -7.84
CA ASP A 118 17.66 7.26 -8.22
C ASP A 118 17.95 7.03 -9.71
N GLU A 119 17.58 8.00 -10.54
CA GLU A 119 17.67 7.88 -11.99
C GLU A 119 19.13 7.79 -12.49
N GLU A 120 20.09 8.32 -11.76
CA GLU A 120 21.51 8.29 -12.14
C GLU A 120 22.13 6.91 -11.85
N ARG A 121 21.66 6.21 -10.81
CA ARG A 121 22.21 4.93 -10.37
C ARG A 121 21.37 3.72 -10.80
N SER A 122 20.19 3.95 -11.36
CA SER A 122 19.25 2.90 -11.77
C SER A 122 19.32 2.61 -13.27
N ILE A 123 18.86 1.41 -13.67
CA ILE A 123 18.71 1.02 -15.06
C ILE A 123 17.23 0.78 -15.32
N TYR A 124 16.62 1.58 -16.18
CA TYR A 124 15.18 1.54 -16.44
C TYR A 124 14.84 2.03 -17.84
N SER A 125 13.61 1.74 -18.29
CA SER A 125 13.00 2.34 -19.47
C SER A 125 11.67 2.99 -19.08
N LYS A 126 11.48 4.25 -19.49
CA LYS A 126 10.23 4.98 -19.29
C LYS A 126 9.29 4.70 -20.46
N SER A 127 8.00 4.51 -20.16
CA SER A 127 6.99 4.35 -21.19
C SER A 127 6.84 5.63 -22.01
N THR A 128 6.87 5.50 -23.33
CA THR A 128 6.63 6.60 -24.27
C THR A 128 5.17 6.70 -24.67
N ASP A 129 4.41 5.61 -24.54
CA ASP A 129 3.04 5.50 -25.06
C ASP A 129 1.99 6.06 -24.10
N LEU A 130 2.32 6.22 -22.83
CA LEU A 130 1.45 6.72 -21.80
C LEU A 130 1.71 8.21 -21.46
N LYS A 131 2.02 9.02 -22.45
CA LYS A 131 1.84 10.47 -22.32
C LYS A 131 0.35 10.74 -22.28
N ASN A 132 -0.25 10.51 -21.12
CA ASN A 132 -1.66 10.67 -20.91
C ASN A 132 -1.99 12.17 -20.93
N GLU A 133 -2.55 12.63 -22.06
CA GLU A 133 -3.22 13.93 -22.18
C GLU A 133 -4.40 14.08 -21.18
N ASN A 134 -4.80 12.98 -20.53
CA ASN A 134 -5.91 12.92 -19.58
C ASN A 134 -5.52 13.03 -18.09
N PHE A 135 -4.23 12.91 -17.74
CA PHE A 135 -3.76 13.21 -16.38
C PHE A 135 -3.26 14.65 -16.31
N ASN A 136 -4.20 15.60 -16.39
CA ASN A 136 -3.93 17.00 -16.05
C ASN A 136 -3.68 17.13 -14.57
N VAL A 137 -2.49 16.73 -14.15
CA VAL A 137 -1.93 17.10 -12.87
C VAL A 137 -1.37 18.52 -13.04
N SER A 138 -2.11 19.49 -12.58
CA SER A 138 -1.62 20.86 -12.46
C SER A 138 -0.62 20.91 -11.30
N GLY A 139 0.66 20.61 -11.58
CA GLY A 139 1.73 20.62 -10.58
C GLY A 139 3.00 19.97 -11.12
N GLU A 140 4.15 20.35 -10.59
CA GLU A 140 5.49 20.02 -11.04
C GLU A 140 5.89 18.53 -10.95
N ASP A 141 4.97 17.60 -10.63
CA ASP A 141 5.22 16.17 -10.54
C ASP A 141 4.67 15.45 -11.79
N GLU A 142 5.42 15.48 -12.89
CA GLU A 142 5.19 14.55 -13.99
C GLU A 142 5.43 13.13 -13.48
N ARG A 143 4.34 12.35 -13.33
CA ARG A 143 4.46 10.92 -13.08
C ARG A 143 4.83 10.20 -14.36
N PHE A 144 5.92 9.48 -14.32
CA PHE A 144 6.35 8.64 -15.41
C PHE A 144 5.96 7.19 -15.12
N PHE A 145 5.41 6.52 -16.11
CA PHE A 145 5.27 5.07 -16.07
C PHE A 145 6.56 4.43 -16.62
N TYR A 146 6.91 3.30 -16.06
CA TYR A 146 8.09 2.56 -16.43
C TYR A 146 7.69 1.30 -17.19
N ASP A 147 8.29 1.05 -18.36
CA ASP A 147 8.10 -0.21 -19.09
C ASP A 147 8.91 -1.32 -18.41
N SER A 148 10.11 -0.98 -17.95
CA SER A 148 10.95 -1.90 -17.18
C SER A 148 11.88 -1.18 -16.23
N ILE A 149 12.26 -1.87 -15.16
CA ILE A 149 13.33 -1.48 -14.24
C ILE A 149 14.20 -2.72 -14.02
N GLU A 150 15.43 -2.68 -14.58
CA GLU A 150 16.41 -3.77 -14.50
C GLU A 150 17.27 -3.66 -13.23
N LEU A 151 17.47 -2.45 -12.72
CA LEU A 151 18.20 -2.16 -11.50
C LEU A 151 17.52 -1.00 -10.78
N PHE A 152 16.98 -1.27 -9.60
CA PHE A 152 16.34 -0.26 -8.77
C PHE A 152 17.31 0.23 -7.68
N LYS A 153 17.73 1.47 -7.75
CA LYS A 153 18.48 2.13 -6.67
C LYS A 153 17.60 3.18 -6.00
N VAL A 154 17.51 3.10 -4.70
CA VAL A 154 16.74 4.08 -3.92
C VAL A 154 17.61 5.30 -3.64
N LYS A 155 17.02 6.51 -3.73
CA LYS A 155 17.65 7.76 -3.33
C LYS A 155 18.06 7.72 -1.85
N ASP A 156 19.24 8.20 -1.54
CA ASP A 156 19.78 8.23 -0.17
C ASP A 156 18.99 9.18 0.77
N SER A 157 18.19 10.08 0.21
CA SER A 157 17.37 11.05 0.95
C SER A 157 16.06 10.49 1.50
N VAL A 158 15.67 9.26 1.13
CA VAL A 158 14.40 8.65 1.58
C VAL A 158 14.52 8.22 3.04
N SER A 159 13.63 8.71 3.89
CA SER A 159 13.64 8.47 5.33
C SER A 159 12.29 8.01 5.90
N GLU A 160 11.27 7.98 5.08
CA GLU A 160 9.92 7.54 5.46
C GLU A 160 9.86 6.06 5.79
N ASN A 161 9.04 5.71 6.79
CA ASN A 161 8.90 4.33 7.23
C ASN A 161 7.87 3.51 6.45
N LEU A 162 6.81 4.14 5.95
CA LEU A 162 5.81 3.55 5.04
C LEU A 162 5.24 4.65 4.16
N PHE A 163 5.21 4.41 2.85
CA PHE A 163 4.73 5.37 1.85
C PHE A 163 4.31 4.66 0.57
N PHE A 164 3.59 5.34 -0.30
CA PHE A 164 3.27 4.87 -1.63
C PHE A 164 4.39 5.26 -2.59
N CYS A 165 4.97 4.27 -3.26
CA CYS A 165 6.04 4.48 -4.25
C CYS A 165 5.42 4.76 -5.61
N ASN A 166 5.72 5.93 -6.19
CA ASN A 166 5.14 6.34 -7.47
C ASN A 166 5.62 5.47 -8.63
N GLU A 167 6.87 5.03 -8.62
CA GLU A 167 7.44 4.23 -9.70
C GLU A 167 6.87 2.81 -9.77
N LEU A 168 6.55 2.24 -8.61
CA LEU A 168 6.07 0.87 -8.50
C LEU A 168 4.56 0.77 -8.38
N MET A 169 3.89 1.90 -8.08
CA MET A 169 2.46 1.96 -7.79
C MET A 169 2.05 1.05 -6.61
N LEU A 170 2.94 0.89 -5.63
CA LEU A 170 2.80 -0.02 -4.49
C LEU A 170 3.26 0.64 -3.18
N PRO A 171 2.74 0.20 -2.03
CA PRO A 171 3.28 0.57 -0.74
C PRO A 171 4.72 0.04 -0.56
N VAL A 172 5.60 0.90 -0.07
CA VAL A 172 7.00 0.56 0.23
C VAL A 172 7.30 0.96 1.68
N CYS A 173 8.08 0.15 2.37
CA CYS A 173 8.46 0.42 3.75
C CYS A 173 9.95 0.29 4.01
N SER A 174 10.40 0.91 5.10
CA SER A 174 11.75 0.77 5.63
C SER A 174 11.97 -0.57 6.35
N ALA A 175 13.23 -0.94 6.58
CA ALA A 175 13.58 -2.11 7.41
C ALA A 175 13.00 -1.99 8.83
N VAL A 176 12.99 -0.78 9.40
CA VAL A 176 12.43 -0.52 10.73
C VAL A 176 10.95 -0.86 10.79
N PHE A 177 10.19 -0.46 9.78
CA PHE A 177 8.76 -0.77 9.71
C PHE A 177 8.53 -2.28 9.59
N LYS A 178 9.28 -2.95 8.72
CA LYS A 178 9.22 -4.41 8.56
C LYS A 178 9.50 -5.14 9.88
N GLU A 179 10.61 -4.81 10.54
CA GLU A 179 11.01 -5.45 11.80
C GLU A 179 9.94 -5.28 12.90
N GLU A 180 9.32 -4.11 12.98
CA GLU A 180 8.24 -3.86 13.94
C GLU A 180 6.96 -4.62 13.60
N CYS A 181 6.57 -4.74 12.30
CA CYS A 181 5.47 -5.60 11.87
C CYS A 181 5.69 -7.05 12.28
N GLU A 182 6.89 -7.60 12.01
CA GLU A 182 7.23 -8.97 12.35
C GLU A 182 7.26 -9.18 13.88
N ARG A 183 7.81 -8.23 14.62
CA ARG A 183 7.85 -8.27 16.10
C ARG A 183 6.44 -8.26 16.72
N LEU A 184 5.51 -7.52 16.14
CA LEU A 184 4.11 -7.46 16.58
C LEU A 184 3.28 -8.64 16.09
N GLY A 185 3.79 -9.43 15.13
CA GLY A 185 3.08 -10.55 14.53
C GLY A 185 1.87 -10.10 13.72
N LEU A 186 1.99 -8.97 12.98
CA LEU A 186 0.90 -8.49 12.14
C LEU A 186 0.62 -9.49 11.00
N GLU A 187 -0.67 -9.82 10.83
CA GLU A 187 -1.10 -10.84 9.87
C GLU A 187 -1.51 -10.23 8.52
N GLY A 188 -1.28 -10.97 7.44
CA GLY A 188 -1.65 -10.55 6.08
C GLY A 188 -0.67 -9.59 5.43
N VAL A 189 0.50 -9.36 6.02
CA VAL A 189 1.53 -8.44 5.53
C VAL A 189 2.78 -9.22 5.18
N GLY A 190 3.23 -9.10 3.94
CA GLY A 190 4.48 -9.66 3.45
C GLY A 190 5.45 -8.57 3.00
N PHE A 191 6.71 -8.94 2.80
CA PHE A 191 7.77 -8.00 2.49
C PHE A 191 8.70 -8.58 1.41
N LYS A 192 8.73 -7.95 0.24
CA LYS A 192 9.65 -8.29 -0.84
C LYS A 192 10.79 -7.27 -0.87
N PRO A 193 12.06 -7.70 -0.78
CA PRO A 193 13.18 -6.77 -0.81
C PRO A 193 13.19 -5.92 -2.07
N LEU A 194 13.43 -4.62 -1.89
CA LEU A 194 13.68 -3.68 -2.98
C LEU A 194 15.19 -3.45 -3.05
N ASP A 195 15.90 -4.41 -3.60
CA ASP A 195 17.36 -4.45 -3.70
C ASP A 195 17.82 -4.58 -5.16
N ASP A 196 19.12 -4.83 -5.36
CA ASP A 196 19.74 -4.96 -6.70
C ASP A 196 19.21 -6.14 -7.52
N ASN A 197 18.51 -7.08 -6.90
CA ASN A 197 17.90 -8.22 -7.58
C ASN A 197 16.43 -7.93 -7.98
N TYR A 198 15.87 -6.83 -7.48
CA TYR A 198 14.51 -6.47 -7.83
C TYR A 198 14.45 -6.03 -9.30
N LYS A 199 13.53 -6.63 -10.02
CA LYS A 199 13.23 -6.28 -11.41
C LYS A 199 11.74 -6.07 -11.57
N TYR A 200 11.39 -5.15 -12.45
CA TYR A 200 10.03 -4.86 -12.82
C TYR A 200 9.91 -4.81 -14.33
N SER A 201 8.86 -5.41 -14.86
CA SER A 201 8.44 -5.29 -16.25
C SER A 201 6.92 -5.14 -16.28
N ALA A 202 6.44 -4.12 -16.97
CA ALA A 202 5.00 -3.89 -17.15
C ALA A 202 4.32 -5.02 -17.98
N TRP A 203 5.11 -5.88 -18.63
CA TRP A 203 4.63 -6.91 -19.54
C TRP A 203 4.72 -8.33 -18.97
N ASP A 204 5.35 -8.52 -17.80
CA ASP A 204 5.54 -9.86 -17.22
C ASP A 204 4.22 -10.57 -16.87
N ASP A 205 3.14 -9.82 -16.60
CA ASP A 205 1.83 -10.39 -16.31
C ASP A 205 1.02 -10.81 -17.55
N LEU A 206 1.49 -10.48 -18.76
CA LEU A 206 0.79 -10.80 -20.01
C LEU A 206 1.17 -12.16 -20.58
N ASP A 207 2.25 -12.77 -20.13
CA ASP A 207 2.74 -14.08 -20.62
C ASP A 207 2.11 -15.29 -19.89
N LEU A 208 1.10 -15.09 -19.06
CA LEU A 208 0.40 -16.15 -18.33
C LEU A 208 -0.95 -16.58 -18.95
N SER A 209 -1.11 -16.39 -20.27
CA SER A 209 -2.29 -16.86 -21.02
C SER A 209 -2.01 -18.05 -21.91
#